data_874b985a33d5e23ac7c7173ecd1a54d4
#
_entry.id   874b985a33d5e23ac7c7173ecd1a54d4
#
_cell.length_a   1.000
_cell.length_b   1.000
_cell.length_c   1.000
_cell.angle_alpha   90.00
_cell.angle_beta   90.00
_cell.angle_gamma   90.00
#
_symmetry.space_group_name_H-M   'P 1'
#
loop_
_entity.id
_entity.type
_entity.pdbx_description
1 polymer ?
#
loop_
_entity_poly.entity_id
_entity_poly.type
_entity_poly.pdbx_seq_one_letter_code
_entity_poly.pdbx_strand_id
1 'polypeptide(L)'
;MVVPYKDQSKSKKEQVANMFNTISPQYDFLNHLLSGGIDIIWRKKAIKLLQNKGIKTMLDIATGTGDFAIEALKINPEKIVGVDISEGMLSFGQEKIKKMGLEKTIQLQKGDSEKLPFSDNSFDAVIVSFGVRNFENLQKGLSDMFRVTKPGGYCLVLEFSNPRTFPMKQLY
;
A
#
# COMPACT_ATOMS: atom_id res chain seq x y z
N MET A 1 11.79 6.80 16.78
CA MET A 1 10.92 6.88 15.59
C MET A 1 11.79 7.33 14.41
N VAL A 2 11.80 6.60 13.31
CA VAL A 2 12.57 7.01 12.12
C VAL A 2 11.71 7.98 11.30
N VAL A 3 12.25 9.15 10.98
CA VAL A 3 11.60 10.19 10.17
C VAL A 3 12.46 10.46 8.93
N PRO A 4 11.85 10.79 7.76
CA PRO A 4 12.61 11.05 6.53
C PRO A 4 13.55 12.25 6.63
N TYR A 5 13.11 13.29 7.33
CA TYR A 5 13.86 14.54 7.52
C TYR A 5 13.96 14.86 9.01
N LYS A 6 15.03 15.58 9.41
CA LYS A 6 15.22 16.03 10.80
C LYS A 6 14.47 17.36 11.10
N ASP A 7 13.40 17.63 10.37
CA ASP A 7 12.60 18.85 10.55
C ASP A 7 11.59 18.65 11.69
N GLN A 8 11.88 19.23 12.85
CA GLN A 8 11.02 19.13 14.05
C GLN A 8 9.73 19.95 13.94
N SER A 9 9.60 20.84 12.93
CA SER A 9 8.40 21.66 12.72
C SER A 9 7.25 20.89 12.04
N LYS A 10 7.54 19.72 11.44
CA LYS A 10 6.57 18.91 10.70
C LYS A 10 6.35 17.56 11.35
N SER A 11 5.12 17.08 11.32
CA SER A 11 4.78 15.73 11.75
C SER A 11 5.49 14.68 10.86
N LYS A 12 5.65 13.44 11.37
CA LYS A 12 6.19 12.34 10.56
C LYS A 12 5.38 12.16 9.27
N LYS A 13 4.07 12.26 9.38
CA LYS A 13 3.13 12.12 8.27
C LYS A 13 3.36 13.14 7.16
N GLU A 14 3.53 14.41 7.52
CA GLU A 14 3.85 15.48 6.56
C GLU A 14 5.21 15.27 5.91
N GLN A 15 6.22 14.85 6.67
CA GLN A 15 7.54 14.55 6.14
C GLN A 15 7.51 13.37 5.14
N VAL A 16 6.76 12.32 5.46
CA VAL A 16 6.55 11.15 4.59
C VAL A 16 5.83 11.57 3.30
N ALA A 17 4.73 12.33 3.39
CA ALA A 17 4.00 12.81 2.23
C ALA A 17 4.90 13.66 1.31
N ASN A 18 5.66 14.60 1.88
CA ASN A 18 6.58 15.45 1.11
C ASN A 18 7.69 14.63 0.44
N MET A 19 8.26 13.64 1.13
CA MET A 19 9.27 12.76 0.56
C MET A 19 8.72 12.02 -0.67
N PHE A 20 7.57 11.37 -0.54
CA PHE A 20 6.96 10.62 -1.63
C PHE A 20 6.50 11.52 -2.77
N ASN A 21 5.98 12.72 -2.49
CA ASN A 21 5.67 13.71 -3.54
C ASN A 21 6.92 14.07 -4.36
N THR A 22 8.07 14.22 -3.71
CA THR A 22 9.33 14.59 -4.39
C THR A 22 9.84 13.47 -5.28
N ILE A 23 9.79 12.23 -4.84
CA ILE A 23 10.35 11.08 -5.58
C ILE A 23 9.36 10.43 -6.55
N SER A 24 8.09 10.82 -6.52
CA SER A 24 7.01 10.19 -7.30
C SER A 24 7.31 10.01 -8.80
N PRO A 25 7.99 10.94 -9.52
CA PRO A 25 8.26 10.76 -10.94
C PRO A 25 9.17 9.58 -11.28
N GLN A 26 10.02 9.18 -10.34
CA GLN A 26 11.02 8.13 -10.55
C GLN A 26 10.78 6.91 -9.64
N TYR A 27 9.72 6.93 -8.84
CA TYR A 27 9.50 5.96 -7.77
C TYR A 27 9.42 4.53 -8.28
N ASP A 28 8.59 4.25 -9.27
CA ASP A 28 8.40 2.90 -9.80
C ASP A 28 9.71 2.35 -10.36
N PHE A 29 10.42 3.16 -11.16
CA PHE A 29 11.70 2.77 -11.74
C PHE A 29 12.74 2.46 -10.64
N LEU A 30 12.90 3.36 -9.67
CA LEU A 30 13.87 3.19 -8.59
C LEU A 30 13.53 1.99 -7.70
N ASN A 31 12.24 1.81 -7.39
CA ASN A 31 11.80 0.72 -6.54
C ASN A 31 12.06 -0.64 -7.20
N HIS A 32 11.70 -0.79 -8.48
CA HIS A 32 11.96 -2.03 -9.23
C HIS A 32 13.45 -2.28 -9.46
N LEU A 33 14.22 -1.23 -9.74
CA LEU A 33 15.67 -1.33 -9.94
C LEU A 33 16.40 -1.74 -8.65
N LEU A 34 16.12 -1.05 -7.54
CA LEU A 34 16.79 -1.30 -6.26
C LEU A 34 16.38 -2.63 -5.63
N SER A 35 15.16 -3.08 -5.87
CA SER A 35 14.69 -4.40 -5.42
C SER A 35 15.12 -5.55 -6.35
N GLY A 36 15.71 -5.26 -7.52
CA GLY A 36 15.97 -6.27 -8.55
C GLY A 36 14.70 -6.99 -9.00
N GLY A 37 13.53 -6.37 -8.90
CA GLY A 37 12.24 -6.97 -9.23
C GLY A 37 11.68 -7.93 -8.17
N ILE A 38 12.35 -8.08 -7.02
CA ILE A 38 11.89 -8.96 -5.93
C ILE A 38 10.55 -8.45 -5.36
N ASP A 39 10.34 -7.14 -5.32
CA ASP A 39 9.08 -6.52 -4.90
C ASP A 39 7.88 -7.01 -5.72
N ILE A 40 8.04 -7.18 -7.02
CA ILE A 40 7.01 -7.74 -7.92
C ILE A 40 6.69 -9.19 -7.54
N ILE A 41 7.72 -10.00 -7.29
CA ILE A 41 7.55 -11.40 -6.90
C ILE A 41 6.82 -11.49 -5.56
N TRP A 42 7.16 -10.64 -4.61
CA TRP A 42 6.53 -10.64 -3.28
C TRP A 42 5.08 -10.20 -3.34
N ARG A 43 4.73 -9.16 -4.12
CA ARG A 43 3.33 -8.76 -4.34
C ARG A 43 2.51 -9.90 -4.97
N LYS A 44 3.06 -10.59 -5.98
CA LYS A 44 2.41 -11.76 -6.59
C LYS A 44 2.14 -12.87 -5.57
N LYS A 45 3.14 -13.21 -4.75
CA LYS A 45 2.99 -14.21 -3.68
C LYS A 45 1.95 -13.80 -2.65
N ALA A 46 1.94 -12.53 -2.26
CA ALA A 46 0.99 -11.99 -1.29
C ALA A 46 -0.45 -12.08 -1.82
N ILE A 47 -0.72 -11.64 -3.04
CA ILE A 47 -2.07 -11.72 -3.65
C ILE A 47 -2.51 -13.18 -3.83
N LYS A 48 -1.60 -14.09 -4.12
CA LYS A 48 -1.93 -15.53 -4.22
C LYS A 48 -2.52 -16.09 -2.93
N LEU A 49 -2.18 -15.56 -1.74
CA LEU A 49 -2.77 -15.96 -0.46
C LEU A 49 -4.27 -15.64 -0.37
N LEU A 50 -4.72 -14.67 -1.14
CA LEU A 50 -6.12 -14.24 -1.20
C LEU A 50 -6.92 -14.93 -2.31
N GLN A 51 -6.28 -15.80 -3.11
CA GLN A 51 -6.94 -16.52 -4.20
C GLN A 51 -8.04 -17.45 -3.67
N ASN A 52 -9.16 -17.54 -4.40
CA ASN A 52 -10.32 -18.37 -4.06
C ASN A 52 -11.01 -18.01 -2.72
N LYS A 53 -10.82 -16.80 -2.22
CA LYS A 53 -11.43 -16.31 -0.97
C LYS A 53 -12.76 -15.56 -1.18
N GLY A 54 -13.24 -15.44 -2.44
CA GLY A 54 -14.50 -14.75 -2.75
C GLY A 54 -14.47 -13.24 -2.53
N ILE A 55 -13.29 -12.64 -2.60
CA ILE A 55 -13.09 -11.20 -2.37
C ILE A 55 -13.65 -10.40 -3.53
N LYS A 56 -14.57 -9.49 -3.26
CA LYS A 56 -15.20 -8.59 -4.23
C LYS A 56 -14.72 -7.16 -4.08
N THR A 57 -14.59 -6.68 -2.86
CA THR A 57 -14.21 -5.30 -2.55
C THR A 57 -12.88 -5.28 -1.80
N MET A 58 -11.92 -4.48 -2.29
CA MET A 58 -10.60 -4.37 -1.69
C MET A 58 -10.22 -2.93 -1.39
N LEU A 59 -9.47 -2.73 -0.32
CA LEU A 59 -8.80 -1.46 -0.01
C LEU A 59 -7.29 -1.70 -0.03
N ASP A 60 -6.56 -0.92 -0.82
CA ASP A 60 -5.09 -0.87 -0.85
C ASP A 60 -4.61 0.39 -0.13
N ILE A 61 -3.98 0.21 1.02
CA ILE A 61 -3.52 1.30 1.88
C ILE A 61 -2.06 1.62 1.59
N ALA A 62 -1.72 2.92 1.57
CA ALA A 62 -0.45 3.42 1.09
C ALA A 62 -0.17 2.87 -0.33
N THR A 63 -1.17 3.00 -1.19
CA THR A 63 -1.21 2.40 -2.53
C THR A 63 -0.11 2.93 -3.46
N GLY A 64 0.43 4.11 -3.17
CA GLY A 64 1.43 4.77 -3.99
C GLY A 64 0.94 4.98 -5.43
N THR A 65 1.65 4.41 -6.38
CA THR A 65 1.31 4.43 -7.80
C THR A 65 0.35 3.32 -8.23
N GLY A 66 -0.21 2.55 -7.27
CA GLY A 66 -1.23 1.55 -7.52
C GLY A 66 -0.73 0.16 -7.93
N ASP A 67 0.55 -0.13 -7.84
CA ASP A 67 1.11 -1.43 -8.27
C ASP A 67 0.49 -2.63 -7.58
N PHE A 68 0.21 -2.52 -6.27
CA PHE A 68 -0.37 -3.63 -5.51
C PHE A 68 -1.87 -3.79 -5.83
N ALA A 69 -2.58 -2.68 -6.03
CA ALA A 69 -3.95 -2.68 -6.52
C ALA A 69 -4.05 -3.34 -7.93
N ILE A 70 -3.12 -3.03 -8.84
CA ILE A 70 -3.05 -3.63 -10.17
C ILE A 70 -2.76 -5.14 -10.07
N GLU A 71 -1.81 -5.55 -9.22
CA GLU A 71 -1.53 -6.98 -9.00
C GLU A 71 -2.74 -7.73 -8.43
N ALA A 72 -3.55 -7.06 -7.60
CA ALA A 72 -4.75 -7.63 -6.99
C ALA A 72 -5.86 -7.95 -7.99
N LEU A 73 -5.84 -7.41 -9.21
CA LEU A 73 -6.77 -7.80 -10.27
C LEU A 73 -6.74 -9.29 -10.61
N LYS A 74 -5.64 -9.98 -10.30
CA LYS A 74 -5.49 -11.43 -10.57
C LYS A 74 -6.45 -12.31 -9.79
N ILE A 75 -7.09 -11.80 -8.75
CA ILE A 75 -8.12 -12.51 -8.00
C ILE A 75 -9.54 -12.06 -8.37
N ASN A 76 -9.67 -11.25 -9.45
CA ASN A 76 -10.91 -10.77 -10.04
C ASN A 76 -11.86 -10.06 -9.04
N PRO A 77 -11.39 -9.06 -8.28
CA PRO A 77 -12.28 -8.26 -7.44
C PRO A 77 -13.19 -7.39 -8.32
N GLU A 78 -14.39 -7.08 -7.80
CA GLU A 78 -15.32 -6.17 -8.48
C GLU A 78 -14.85 -4.71 -8.36
N LYS A 79 -14.26 -4.36 -7.21
CA LYS A 79 -13.78 -3.00 -6.93
C LYS A 79 -12.56 -3.00 -6.03
N ILE A 80 -11.59 -2.16 -6.37
CA ILE A 80 -10.42 -1.85 -5.55
C ILE A 80 -10.39 -0.33 -5.32
N VAL A 81 -10.26 0.09 -4.07
CA VAL A 81 -9.98 1.47 -3.72
C VAL A 81 -8.55 1.53 -3.19
N GLY A 82 -7.72 2.40 -3.76
CA GLY A 82 -6.39 2.70 -3.25
C GLY A 82 -6.38 4.04 -2.53
N VAL A 83 -5.78 4.09 -1.35
CA VAL A 83 -5.58 5.36 -0.61
C VAL A 83 -4.10 5.60 -0.36
N ASP A 84 -3.69 6.86 -0.54
CA ASP A 84 -2.36 7.32 -0.21
C ASP A 84 -2.40 8.75 0.32
N ILE A 85 -1.41 9.12 1.13
CA ILE A 85 -1.24 10.47 1.66
C ILE A 85 -0.55 11.39 0.65
N SER A 86 0.23 10.83 -0.29
CA SER A 86 0.99 11.53 -1.32
C SER A 86 0.15 11.76 -2.57
N GLU A 87 -0.20 13.01 -2.83
CA GLU A 87 -0.91 13.40 -4.06
C GLU A 87 -0.08 13.17 -5.32
N GLY A 88 1.24 13.37 -5.23
CA GLY A 88 2.15 13.09 -6.34
C GLY A 88 2.12 11.62 -6.75
N MET A 89 2.18 10.70 -5.79
CA MET A 89 2.07 9.26 -6.06
C MET A 89 0.73 8.90 -6.70
N LEU A 90 -0.36 9.42 -6.14
CA LEU A 90 -1.71 9.18 -6.65
C LEU A 90 -1.89 9.69 -8.09
N SER A 91 -1.33 10.86 -8.44
CA SER A 91 -1.40 11.40 -9.80
C SER A 91 -0.77 10.44 -10.81
N PHE A 92 0.44 9.95 -10.54
CA PHE A 92 1.09 8.94 -11.40
C PHE A 92 0.31 7.63 -11.46
N GLY A 93 -0.23 7.18 -10.33
CA GLY A 93 -1.07 5.99 -10.27
C GLY A 93 -2.35 6.13 -11.10
N GLN A 94 -3.04 7.25 -11.00
CA GLN A 94 -4.26 7.54 -11.77
C GLN A 94 -4.00 7.55 -13.28
N GLU A 95 -2.88 8.17 -13.71
CA GLU A 95 -2.48 8.13 -15.12
C GLU A 95 -2.18 6.70 -15.60
N LYS A 96 -1.48 5.90 -14.77
CA LYS A 96 -1.19 4.50 -15.05
C LYS A 96 -2.48 3.69 -15.22
N ILE A 97 -3.40 3.79 -14.27
CA ILE A 97 -4.69 3.11 -14.30
C ILE A 97 -5.50 3.51 -15.52
N LYS A 98 -5.53 4.80 -15.87
CA LYS A 98 -6.20 5.31 -17.07
C LYS A 98 -5.58 4.76 -18.35
N LYS A 99 -4.26 4.76 -18.49
CA LYS A 99 -3.56 4.18 -19.65
C LYS A 99 -3.84 2.70 -19.83
N MET A 100 -4.12 1.99 -18.74
CA MET A 100 -4.47 0.56 -18.75
C MET A 100 -5.98 0.28 -18.90
N GLY A 101 -6.83 1.31 -18.89
CA GLY A 101 -8.30 1.17 -18.98
C GLY A 101 -8.94 0.52 -17.74
N LEU A 102 -8.34 0.72 -16.56
CA LEU A 102 -8.72 0.04 -15.32
C LEU A 102 -9.59 0.90 -14.37
N GLU A 103 -9.99 2.11 -14.78
CA GLU A 103 -10.69 3.09 -13.93
C GLU A 103 -12.05 2.60 -13.41
N LYS A 104 -12.66 1.64 -14.10
CA LYS A 104 -13.92 1.04 -13.66
C LYS A 104 -13.75 0.15 -12.43
N THR A 105 -12.58 -0.47 -12.30
CA THR A 105 -12.28 -1.43 -11.22
C THR A 105 -11.41 -0.83 -10.13
N ILE A 106 -10.42 0.02 -10.48
CA ILE A 106 -9.49 0.63 -9.53
C ILE A 106 -9.74 2.13 -9.44
N GLN A 107 -9.95 2.62 -8.22
CA GLN A 107 -10.08 4.04 -7.92
C GLN A 107 -9.03 4.44 -6.89
N LEU A 108 -8.21 5.46 -7.20
CA LEU A 108 -7.23 5.99 -6.28
C LEU A 108 -7.69 7.33 -5.71
N GLN A 109 -7.56 7.51 -4.41
CA GLN A 109 -7.94 8.74 -3.72
C GLN A 109 -7.01 9.07 -2.56
N LYS A 110 -6.94 10.36 -2.20
CA LYS A 110 -6.21 10.80 -1.01
C LYS A 110 -6.87 10.26 0.24
N GLY A 111 -6.06 9.72 1.15
CA GLY A 111 -6.53 9.22 2.44
C GLY A 111 -5.38 9.00 3.41
N ASP A 112 -5.72 9.11 4.69
CA ASP A 112 -4.82 8.85 5.80
C ASP A 112 -5.08 7.45 6.33
N SER A 113 -4.05 6.60 6.34
CA SER A 113 -4.11 5.23 6.85
C SER A 113 -4.57 5.13 8.32
N GLU A 114 -4.41 6.21 9.10
CA GLU A 114 -4.79 6.27 10.50
C GLU A 114 -6.19 6.88 10.74
N LYS A 115 -6.85 7.30 9.67
CA LYS A 115 -8.22 7.83 9.66
C LYS A 115 -8.83 7.63 8.28
N LEU A 116 -9.14 6.38 7.96
CA LEU A 116 -9.68 6.00 6.66
C LEU A 116 -11.10 6.56 6.47
N PRO A 117 -11.40 7.20 5.32
CA PRO A 117 -12.69 7.85 5.05
C PRO A 117 -13.76 6.83 4.61
N PHE A 118 -13.84 5.69 5.30
CA PHE A 118 -14.78 4.61 5.00
C PHE A 118 -15.53 4.19 6.24
N SER A 119 -16.75 3.69 6.05
CA SER A 119 -17.55 3.09 7.11
C SER A 119 -16.92 1.79 7.60
N ASP A 120 -17.31 1.35 8.80
CA ASP A 120 -16.94 0.06 9.34
C ASP A 120 -17.40 -1.07 8.39
N ASN A 121 -16.66 -2.17 8.36
CA ASN A 121 -17.03 -3.38 7.63
C ASN A 121 -17.31 -3.15 6.12
N SER A 122 -16.51 -2.31 5.46
CA SER A 122 -16.71 -1.91 4.05
C SER A 122 -16.05 -2.83 3.03
N PHE A 123 -14.93 -3.48 3.40
CA PHE A 123 -14.10 -4.23 2.46
C PHE A 123 -13.96 -5.71 2.84
N ASP A 124 -13.97 -6.58 1.82
CA ASP A 124 -13.72 -8.01 2.01
C ASP A 124 -12.23 -8.28 2.28
N ALA A 125 -11.35 -7.45 1.71
CA ALA A 125 -9.92 -7.48 2.02
C ALA A 125 -9.33 -6.07 2.10
N VAL A 126 -8.42 -5.88 3.07
CA VAL A 126 -7.58 -4.69 3.20
C VAL A 126 -6.14 -5.12 3.03
N ILE A 127 -5.43 -4.51 2.11
CA ILE A 127 -4.04 -4.84 1.78
C ILE A 127 -3.14 -3.63 1.97
N VAL A 128 -1.88 -3.87 2.30
CA VAL A 128 -0.83 -2.85 2.36
C VAL A 128 0.51 -3.45 2.00
N SER A 129 1.28 -2.77 1.15
CA SER A 129 2.61 -3.21 0.72
C SER A 129 3.65 -2.12 0.99
N PHE A 130 4.64 -2.43 1.85
CA PHE A 130 5.78 -1.57 2.20
C PHE A 130 5.40 -0.19 2.77
N GLY A 131 4.15 -0.03 3.24
CA GLY A 131 3.61 1.22 3.75
C GLY A 131 3.57 1.33 5.27
N VAL A 132 3.42 0.21 5.96
CA VAL A 132 3.12 0.17 7.42
C VAL A 132 4.22 0.83 8.26
N ARG A 133 5.49 0.70 7.87
CA ARG A 133 6.64 1.35 8.53
C ARG A 133 6.58 2.88 8.52
N ASN A 134 5.84 3.45 7.57
CA ASN A 134 5.68 4.89 7.40
C ASN A 134 4.53 5.47 8.24
N PHE A 135 3.68 4.66 8.84
CA PHE A 135 2.62 5.14 9.72
C PHE A 135 3.22 5.92 10.89
N GLU A 136 2.60 7.04 11.24
CA GLU A 136 3.01 7.83 12.38
C GLU A 136 2.62 7.12 13.67
N ASN A 137 1.40 6.60 13.72
CA ASN A 137 0.89 5.74 14.79
C ASN A 137 0.46 4.39 14.22
N LEU A 138 1.35 3.39 14.32
CA LEU A 138 1.12 2.05 13.80
C LEU A 138 -0.17 1.42 14.35
N GLN A 139 -0.37 1.52 15.68
CA GLN A 139 -1.54 0.91 16.33
C GLN A 139 -2.85 1.49 15.80
N LYS A 140 -2.88 2.82 15.61
CA LYS A 140 -4.06 3.52 15.07
C LYS A 140 -4.34 3.10 13.63
N GLY A 141 -3.30 3.02 12.79
CA GLY A 141 -3.45 2.56 11.41
C GLY A 141 -3.94 1.11 11.33
N LEU A 142 -3.36 0.19 12.12
CA LEU A 142 -3.82 -1.20 12.16
C LEU A 142 -5.26 -1.33 12.70
N SER A 143 -5.63 -0.53 13.70
CA SER A 143 -7.00 -0.52 14.23
C SER A 143 -8.00 -0.02 13.17
N ASP A 144 -7.62 0.97 12.38
CA ASP A 144 -8.51 1.51 11.34
C ASP A 144 -8.62 0.54 10.13
N MET A 145 -7.53 -0.16 9.79
CA MET A 145 -7.57 -1.28 8.84
C MET A 145 -8.56 -2.35 9.29
N PHE A 146 -8.48 -2.74 10.56
CA PHE A 146 -9.41 -3.73 11.13
C PHE A 146 -10.86 -3.25 11.10
N ARG A 147 -11.11 -1.98 11.47
CA ARG A 147 -12.44 -1.37 11.49
C ARG A 147 -13.14 -1.44 10.14
N VAL A 148 -12.42 -1.12 9.07
CA VAL A 148 -13.02 -1.10 7.71
C VAL A 148 -13.08 -2.47 7.06
N THR A 149 -12.42 -3.50 7.64
CA THR A 149 -12.50 -4.87 7.15
C THR A 149 -13.80 -5.53 7.64
N LYS A 150 -14.53 -6.20 6.75
CA LYS A 150 -15.74 -6.94 7.09
C LYS A 150 -15.43 -8.10 8.05
N PRO A 151 -16.39 -8.49 8.91
CA PRO A 151 -16.26 -9.74 9.68
C PRO A 151 -15.99 -10.94 8.76
N GLY A 152 -14.96 -11.72 9.07
CA GLY A 152 -14.50 -12.82 8.21
C GLY A 152 -13.67 -12.39 7.00
N GLY A 153 -13.43 -11.09 6.81
CA GLY A 153 -12.56 -10.54 5.78
C GLY A 153 -11.07 -10.71 6.09
N TYR A 154 -10.22 -10.20 5.23
CA TYR A 154 -8.77 -10.42 5.29
C TYR A 154 -8.01 -9.10 5.40
N CYS A 155 -7.03 -9.04 6.30
CA CYS A 155 -5.99 -8.01 6.33
C CYS A 155 -4.66 -8.65 5.90
N LEU A 156 -4.06 -8.13 4.83
CA LEU A 156 -2.80 -8.64 4.29
C LEU A 156 -1.75 -7.53 4.35
N VAL A 157 -0.69 -7.78 5.11
CA VAL A 157 0.44 -6.85 5.26
C VAL A 157 1.68 -7.47 4.63
N LEU A 158 2.22 -6.80 3.61
CA LEU A 158 3.51 -7.13 3.01
C LEU A 158 4.53 -6.09 3.45
N GLU A 159 5.50 -6.49 4.27
CA GLU A 159 6.51 -5.59 4.82
C GLU A 159 7.86 -6.30 4.99
N PHE A 160 8.93 -5.53 4.97
CA PHE A 160 10.27 -6.05 5.28
C PHE A 160 10.36 -6.49 6.73
N SER A 161 11.02 -7.64 6.95
CA SER A 161 11.35 -8.12 8.29
C SER A 161 12.85 -8.34 8.40
N ASN A 162 13.38 -8.23 9.62
CA ASN A 162 14.78 -8.56 9.86
C ASN A 162 15.03 -10.04 9.60
N PRO A 163 16.00 -10.40 8.73
CA PRO A 163 16.30 -11.79 8.46
C PRO A 163 16.83 -12.48 9.73
N ARG A 164 16.27 -13.68 10.02
CA ARG A 164 16.63 -14.43 11.23
C ARG A 164 17.63 -15.57 10.96
N THR A 165 17.86 -15.91 9.69
CA THR A 165 18.66 -17.07 9.27
C THR A 165 19.90 -16.66 8.46
N PHE A 166 20.97 -17.48 8.58
CA PHE A 166 22.13 -17.41 7.70
C PHE A 166 21.73 -17.66 6.23
N PRO A 167 22.36 -17.03 5.22
CA PRO A 167 23.38 -15.97 5.31
C PRO A 167 22.79 -14.56 5.43
N MET A 168 21.48 -14.39 5.26
CA MET A 168 20.84 -13.08 5.17
C MET A 168 20.99 -12.23 6.44
N LYS A 169 21.05 -12.88 7.62
CA LYS A 169 21.27 -12.19 8.90
C LYS A 169 22.62 -11.44 8.97
N GLN A 170 23.62 -11.89 8.21
CA GLN A 170 24.96 -11.29 8.23
C GLN A 170 25.18 -10.27 7.11
N LEU A 171 24.31 -10.29 6.10
CA LEU A 171 24.35 -9.37 4.96
C LEU A 171 23.45 -8.13 5.18
N TYR A 172 22.59 -8.15 6.20
CA TYR A 172 21.66 -7.09 6.57
C TYR A 172 22.10 -6.39 7.86
#